data_141bf93cb189175f302cda12e0c71267
#
_entry.id   141bf93cb189175f302cda12e0c71267
#
_cell.length_a   1.000
_cell.length_b   1.000
_cell.length_c   1.000
_cell.angle_alpha   90.00
_cell.angle_beta   90.00
_cell.angle_gamma   90.00
#
_symmetry.space_group_name_H-M   'P 1'
#
loop_
_entity.id
_entity.type
_entity.pdbx_description
1 polymer ?
#
loop_
_entity_poly.entity_id
_entity_poly.type
_entity_poly.pdbx_seq_one_letter_code
_entity_poly.pdbx_strand_id
1 'polypeptide(L)'
;MNYLFIDIRKSDEVYTKRFAHSKDYAVYNIPMNMIRFNKKMIAAHLEYVDEIYIVCGSSSRAGFIKDKYFNGFDNIKVIEPLQFENLKMGDNTITLNDKNISIKVEGSGSFNLYSIMRIVQLMLGSLILLLGGYTYTKLNKNFNKTPLVILLLVGLMAVINGLTSTCTMSEILKDQLN
;
A
#
# COMPACT_ATOMS: atom_id res chain seq x y z
N MET A 1 27.58 4.02 -2.78
CA MET A 1 26.16 4.34 -2.53
C MET A 1 26.07 4.70 -1.07
N ASN A 2 25.74 5.94 -0.76
CA ASN A 2 25.86 6.39 0.63
C ASN A 2 24.55 6.33 1.40
N TYR A 3 23.41 6.12 0.71
CA TYR A 3 22.09 6.20 1.32
C TYR A 3 21.18 5.06 0.87
N LEU A 4 20.40 4.52 1.83
CA LEU A 4 19.35 3.56 1.56
C LEU A 4 18.02 4.11 2.08
N PHE A 5 17.03 4.22 1.21
CA PHE A 5 15.67 4.58 1.60
C PHE A 5 14.82 3.32 1.77
N ILE A 6 14.23 3.15 2.94
CA ILE A 6 13.26 2.10 3.23
C ILE A 6 11.87 2.72 3.25
N ASP A 7 11.12 2.55 2.18
CA ASP A 7 9.76 3.02 2.09
C ASP A 7 8.80 2.01 2.72
N ILE A 8 8.21 2.39 3.86
CA ILE A 8 7.32 1.52 4.64
C ILE A 8 5.84 1.68 4.27
N ARG A 9 5.54 2.46 3.24
CA ARG A 9 4.18 2.67 2.76
C ARG A 9 3.63 1.41 2.09
N LYS A 10 2.32 1.36 1.94
CA LYS A 10 1.65 0.31 1.18
C LYS A 10 1.95 0.43 -0.31
N SER A 11 1.79 -0.67 -1.04
CA SER A 11 2.10 -0.73 -2.47
C SER A 11 1.30 0.27 -3.32
N ASP A 12 0.06 0.57 -2.92
CA ASP A 12 -0.79 1.55 -3.58
C ASP A 12 -0.26 2.99 -3.38
N GLU A 13 0.20 3.32 -2.18
CA GLU A 13 0.83 4.62 -1.90
C GLU A 13 2.13 4.79 -2.71
N VAL A 14 2.95 3.73 -2.78
CA VAL A 14 4.21 3.71 -3.53
C VAL A 14 3.97 3.77 -5.03
N TYR A 15 2.92 3.12 -5.53
CA TYR A 15 2.55 3.17 -6.94
C TYR A 15 2.22 4.58 -7.40
N THR A 16 1.59 5.39 -6.55
CA THR A 16 1.23 6.77 -6.87
C THR A 16 2.40 7.73 -6.80
N LYS A 17 3.36 7.50 -5.89
CA LYS A 17 4.50 8.39 -5.67
C LYS A 17 5.64 7.61 -4.99
N ARG A 18 6.78 7.49 -5.64
CA ARG A 18 7.97 6.80 -5.11
C ARG A 18 9.25 7.49 -5.55
N PHE A 19 10.34 7.23 -4.84
CA PHE A 19 11.67 7.56 -5.31
C PHE A 19 12.07 6.61 -6.45
N ALA A 20 12.56 7.15 -7.54
CA ALA A 20 13.13 6.37 -8.63
C ALA A 20 14.48 5.76 -8.19
N HIS A 21 14.87 4.67 -8.83
CA HIS A 21 16.22 4.12 -8.63
C HIS A 21 17.29 5.08 -9.13
N SER A 22 18.38 5.20 -8.39
CA SER A 22 19.54 6.02 -8.72
C SER A 22 20.85 5.25 -8.47
N LYS A 23 21.96 5.79 -8.96
CA LYS A 23 23.31 5.32 -8.63
C LYS A 23 23.78 5.85 -7.27
N ASP A 24 23.21 6.95 -6.81
CA ASP A 24 23.62 7.66 -5.60
C ASP A 24 22.94 7.12 -4.34
N TYR A 25 21.78 6.48 -4.49
CA TYR A 25 21.03 5.90 -3.39
C TYR A 25 20.25 4.65 -3.85
N ALA A 26 19.96 3.77 -2.91
CA ALA A 26 19.05 2.64 -3.12
C ALA A 26 17.69 2.91 -2.47
N VAL A 27 16.64 2.31 -3.02
CA VAL A 27 15.28 2.38 -2.47
C VAL A 27 14.69 0.98 -2.38
N TYR A 28 14.21 0.59 -1.21
CA TYR A 28 13.43 -0.63 -1.02
C TYR A 28 12.06 -0.29 -0.45
N ASN A 29 11.02 -0.85 -1.04
CA ASN A 29 9.69 -0.82 -0.45
C ASN A 29 9.49 -2.06 0.42
N ILE A 30 9.41 -1.84 1.72
CA ILE A 30 9.15 -2.90 2.72
C ILE A 30 7.96 -2.41 3.56
N PRO A 31 6.72 -2.84 3.24
CA PRO A 31 5.53 -2.41 3.97
C PRO A 31 5.68 -2.58 5.49
N MET A 32 5.10 -1.66 6.25
CA MET A 32 5.27 -1.54 7.70
C MET A 32 5.09 -2.87 8.45
N ASN A 33 4.11 -3.69 8.06
CA ASN A 33 3.84 -4.99 8.67
C ASN A 33 4.94 -6.05 8.42
N MET A 34 5.78 -5.83 7.40
CA MET A 34 6.88 -6.73 7.03
C MET A 34 8.21 -6.35 7.70
N ILE A 35 8.32 -5.18 8.29
CA ILE A 35 9.57 -4.68 8.91
C ILE A 35 10.08 -5.63 10.00
N ARG A 36 9.19 -6.17 10.85
CA ARG A 36 9.59 -7.09 11.93
C ARG A 36 10.39 -8.30 11.44
N PHE A 37 10.08 -8.79 10.24
CA PHE A 37 10.75 -9.94 9.62
C PHE A 37 12.06 -9.57 8.95
N ASN A 38 12.16 -8.33 8.46
CA ASN A 38 13.29 -7.83 7.70
C ASN A 38 14.28 -6.98 8.52
N LYS A 39 14.03 -6.76 9.82
CA LYS A 39 14.84 -5.86 10.66
C LYS A 39 16.33 -6.19 10.67
N LYS A 40 16.69 -7.49 10.71
CA LYS A 40 18.10 -7.93 10.70
C LYS A 40 18.76 -7.62 9.35
N MET A 41 18.05 -7.87 8.24
CA MET A 41 18.52 -7.57 6.90
C MET A 41 18.72 -6.06 6.72
N ILE A 42 17.76 -5.25 7.16
CA ILE A 42 17.85 -3.79 7.08
C ILE A 42 19.09 -3.29 7.86
N ALA A 43 19.28 -3.76 9.10
CA ALA A 43 20.45 -3.36 9.91
C ALA A 43 21.76 -3.82 9.27
N ALA A 44 21.82 -5.00 8.65
CA ALA A 44 23.03 -5.49 7.98
C ALA A 44 23.40 -4.62 6.76
N HIS A 45 22.48 -3.91 6.13
CA HIS A 45 22.81 -2.98 5.04
C HIS A 45 23.67 -1.80 5.48
N LEU A 46 23.76 -1.49 6.79
CA LEU A 46 24.70 -0.48 7.32
C LEU A 46 26.18 -0.84 7.10
N GLU A 47 26.49 -2.09 6.73
CA GLU A 47 27.84 -2.47 6.28
C GLU A 47 28.19 -1.91 4.89
N TYR A 48 27.18 -1.56 4.08
CA TYR A 48 27.34 -1.14 2.69
C TYR A 48 26.92 0.30 2.42
N VAL A 49 26.19 0.93 3.36
CA VAL A 49 25.70 2.31 3.25
C VAL A 49 25.98 3.07 4.54
N ASP A 50 26.20 4.37 4.42
CA ASP A 50 26.50 5.24 5.57
C ASP A 50 25.25 5.42 6.44
N GLU A 51 24.09 5.58 5.82
CA GLU A 51 22.83 5.87 6.50
C GLU A 51 21.62 5.21 5.81
N ILE A 52 20.65 4.83 6.63
CA ILE A 52 19.35 4.31 6.19
C ILE A 52 18.27 5.29 6.60
N TYR A 53 17.41 5.69 5.66
CA TYR A 53 16.29 6.57 5.90
C TYR A 53 14.96 5.83 5.77
N ILE A 54 14.16 5.81 6.83
CA ILE A 54 12.82 5.25 6.82
C ILE A 54 11.85 6.32 6.31
N VAL A 55 11.10 5.97 5.27
CA VAL A 55 10.17 6.86 4.57
C VAL A 55 8.73 6.41 4.78
N CYS A 56 7.85 7.35 5.12
CA CYS A 56 6.41 7.14 5.10
C CYS A 56 5.68 8.44 4.71
N GLY A 57 4.36 8.36 4.51
CA GLY A 57 3.56 9.54 4.16
C GLY A 57 3.37 10.54 5.30
N SER A 58 3.54 10.15 6.57
CA SER A 58 3.19 10.98 7.74
C SER A 58 4.19 10.90 8.90
N SER A 59 5.46 10.65 8.69
CA SER A 59 6.52 10.43 9.70
C SER A 59 6.16 9.57 10.92
N SER A 60 4.94 9.67 11.44
CA SER A 60 4.49 8.94 12.63
C SER A 60 4.67 7.42 12.51
N ARG A 61 4.38 6.84 11.34
CA ARG A 61 4.64 5.43 11.05
C ARG A 61 6.14 5.11 11.07
N ALA A 62 6.94 5.98 10.45
CA ALA A 62 8.39 5.80 10.38
C ALA A 62 9.06 5.98 11.76
N GLY A 63 8.63 6.98 12.55
CA GLY A 63 9.08 7.17 13.93
C GLY A 63 8.79 5.94 14.79
N PHE A 64 7.54 5.45 14.76
CA PHE A 64 7.16 4.23 15.48
C PHE A 64 8.04 3.02 15.10
N ILE A 65 8.33 2.83 13.82
CA ILE A 65 9.18 1.72 13.34
C ILE A 65 10.62 1.88 13.84
N LYS A 66 11.17 3.10 13.77
CA LYS A 66 12.52 3.38 14.28
C LYS A 66 12.59 3.06 15.77
N ASP A 67 11.70 3.61 16.57
CA ASP A 67 11.71 3.43 18.03
C ASP A 67 11.52 1.97 18.44
N LYS A 68 10.65 1.24 17.74
CA LYS A 68 10.32 -0.14 18.09
C LYS A 68 11.37 -1.17 17.66
N TYR A 69 12.00 -0.98 16.49
CA TYR A 69 12.85 -2.01 15.88
C TYR A 69 14.30 -1.61 15.69
N PHE A 70 14.59 -0.30 15.69
CA PHE A 70 15.91 0.24 15.39
C PHE A 70 16.39 1.24 16.45
N ASN A 71 15.84 1.17 17.65
CA ASN A 71 16.32 1.94 18.77
C ASN A 71 17.77 1.53 19.06
N GLY A 72 18.68 2.52 19.13
CA GLY A 72 20.13 2.28 19.29
C GLY A 72 20.94 2.24 17.97
N PHE A 73 20.28 2.39 16.81
CA PHE A 73 20.97 2.57 15.52
C PHE A 73 20.93 4.05 15.11
N ASP A 74 22.01 4.79 15.39
CA ASP A 74 22.09 6.22 15.08
C ASP A 74 22.09 6.50 13.57
N ASN A 75 22.59 5.55 12.79
CA ASN A 75 22.64 5.65 11.33
C ASN A 75 21.31 5.25 10.64
N ILE A 76 20.30 4.84 11.41
CA ILE A 76 18.94 4.64 10.89
C ILE A 76 18.08 5.83 11.31
N LYS A 77 17.66 6.63 10.35
CA LYS A 77 16.96 7.91 10.55
C LYS A 77 15.58 7.89 9.92
N VAL A 78 14.78 8.86 10.26
CA VAL A 78 13.46 9.07 9.66
C VAL A 78 13.53 10.30 8.77
N ILE A 79 12.99 10.21 7.55
CA ILE A 79 12.80 11.39 6.71
C ILE A 79 11.72 12.28 7.33
N GLU A 80 11.98 13.58 7.38
CA GLU A 80 10.98 14.54 7.84
C GLU A 80 9.75 14.55 6.92
N PRO A 81 8.53 14.61 7.49
CA PRO A 81 7.29 14.46 6.73
C PRO A 81 7.15 15.50 5.63
N LEU A 82 7.41 16.75 5.98
CA LEU A 82 7.30 17.89 5.05
C LEU A 82 8.22 17.74 3.82
N GLN A 83 9.38 17.08 3.99
CA GLN A 83 10.28 16.85 2.86
C GLN A 83 9.67 15.88 1.84
N PHE A 84 9.00 14.81 2.29
CA PHE A 84 8.41 13.84 1.37
C PHE A 84 7.08 14.30 0.77
N GLU A 85 6.23 14.95 1.55
CA GLU A 85 4.92 15.42 1.08
C GLU A 85 5.04 16.49 0.00
N ASN A 86 6.00 17.39 0.15
CA ASN A 86 6.22 18.51 -0.78
C ASN A 86 6.96 18.12 -2.07
N LEU A 87 7.45 16.88 -2.19
CA LEU A 87 8.12 16.44 -3.42
C LEU A 87 7.13 16.35 -4.57
N LYS A 88 7.48 16.98 -5.68
CA LYS A 88 6.72 16.92 -6.95
C LYS A 88 7.21 15.73 -7.79
N MET A 89 6.39 15.30 -8.75
CA MET A 89 6.86 14.37 -9.78
C MET A 89 7.99 15.00 -10.58
N GLY A 90 9.02 14.22 -10.91
CA GLY A 90 10.22 14.67 -11.59
C GLY A 90 11.43 14.80 -10.66
N ASP A 91 12.39 15.61 -11.08
CA ASP A 91 13.63 15.79 -10.33
C ASP A 91 13.41 16.74 -9.15
N ASN A 92 13.90 16.33 -7.99
CA ASN A 92 13.80 17.08 -6.73
C ASN A 92 15.16 17.07 -6.02
N THR A 93 15.30 17.98 -5.07
CA THR A 93 16.44 18.00 -4.16
C THR A 93 15.94 17.93 -2.74
N ILE A 94 16.47 17.00 -1.95
CA ILE A 94 16.22 16.89 -0.52
C ILE A 94 17.53 17.12 0.23
N THR A 95 17.43 17.77 1.38
CA THR A 95 18.58 18.00 2.25
C THR A 95 18.57 16.97 3.37
N LEU A 96 19.60 16.12 3.39
CA LEU A 96 19.81 15.12 4.43
C LEU A 96 21.18 15.37 5.06
N ASN A 97 21.23 15.59 6.38
CA ASN A 97 22.47 15.87 7.11
C ASN A 97 23.33 16.97 6.45
N ASP A 98 22.71 18.09 6.13
CA ASP A 98 23.34 19.25 5.45
C ASP A 98 23.86 18.96 4.02
N LYS A 99 23.60 17.77 3.48
CA LYS A 99 23.92 17.42 2.11
C LYS A 99 22.66 17.48 1.24
N ASN A 100 22.78 18.17 0.13
CA ASN A 100 21.73 18.22 -0.89
C ASN A 100 21.82 16.98 -1.78
N ILE A 101 20.78 16.15 -1.75
CA ILE A 101 20.71 14.92 -2.53
C ILE A 101 19.67 15.12 -3.63
N SER A 102 20.11 14.96 -4.88
CA SER A 102 19.18 14.94 -6.02
C SER A 102 18.46 13.62 -6.05
N ILE A 103 17.14 13.67 -5.98
CA ILE A 103 16.27 12.50 -6.08
C ILE A 103 15.25 12.71 -7.19
N LYS A 104 14.90 11.63 -7.85
CA LYS A 104 13.80 11.61 -8.80
C LYS A 104 12.58 10.96 -8.19
N VAL A 105 11.44 11.63 -8.28
CA VAL A 105 10.15 11.10 -7.85
C VAL A 105 9.36 10.68 -9.07
N GLU A 106 8.92 9.45 -9.08
CA GLU A 106 8.09 8.86 -10.13
C GLU A 106 6.85 8.19 -9.57
N GLY A 107 5.91 7.87 -10.43
CA GLY A 107 4.65 7.21 -10.07
C GLY A 107 3.58 7.47 -11.11
N SER A 108 2.39 6.96 -10.86
CA SER A 108 1.24 7.18 -11.74
C SER A 108 0.56 8.54 -11.53
N GLY A 109 1.03 9.33 -10.56
CA GLY A 109 0.37 10.55 -10.15
C GLY A 109 -0.99 10.29 -9.50
N SER A 110 -2.07 10.49 -10.26
CA SER A 110 -3.45 10.30 -9.80
C SER A 110 -3.95 8.85 -9.92
N PHE A 111 -3.15 7.95 -10.48
CA PHE A 111 -3.57 6.58 -10.72
C PHE A 111 -3.53 5.77 -9.42
N ASN A 112 -4.68 5.51 -8.83
CA ASN A 112 -4.81 4.74 -7.62
C ASN A 112 -5.37 3.35 -7.96
N LEU A 113 -4.51 2.32 -7.88
CA LEU A 113 -4.89 0.92 -8.11
C LEU A 113 -6.09 0.50 -7.24
N TYR A 114 -6.16 1.05 -6.04
CA TYR A 114 -7.25 0.83 -5.10
C TYR A 114 -8.59 1.36 -5.63
N SER A 115 -8.59 2.54 -6.26
CA SER A 115 -9.80 3.10 -6.89
C SER A 115 -10.28 2.24 -8.06
N ILE A 116 -9.35 1.65 -8.83
CA ILE A 116 -9.71 0.73 -9.92
C ILE A 116 -10.33 -0.55 -9.37
N MET A 117 -9.74 -1.16 -8.34
CA MET A 117 -10.29 -2.35 -7.71
C MET A 117 -11.71 -2.10 -7.19
N ARG A 118 -11.98 -0.91 -6.62
CA ARG A 118 -13.33 -0.50 -6.21
C ARG A 118 -14.30 -0.43 -7.40
N ILE A 119 -13.88 0.22 -8.48
CA ILE A 119 -14.71 0.34 -9.70
C ILE A 119 -15.02 -1.05 -10.26
N VAL A 120 -14.02 -1.92 -10.36
CA VAL A 120 -14.19 -3.30 -10.82
C VAL A 120 -15.18 -4.08 -9.93
N GLN A 121 -15.05 -3.97 -8.62
CA GLN A 121 -15.97 -4.61 -7.67
C GLN A 121 -17.41 -4.09 -7.81
N LEU A 122 -17.58 -2.78 -7.95
CA LEU A 122 -18.89 -2.17 -8.17
C LEU A 122 -19.51 -2.62 -9.49
N MET A 123 -18.75 -2.61 -10.58
CA MET A 123 -19.22 -3.04 -11.89
C MET A 123 -19.60 -4.54 -11.90
N LEU A 124 -18.72 -5.39 -11.37
CA LEU A 124 -18.96 -6.84 -11.32
C LEU A 124 -20.14 -7.18 -10.42
N GLY A 125 -20.19 -6.59 -9.23
CA GLY A 125 -21.30 -6.79 -8.28
C GLY A 125 -22.64 -6.33 -8.86
N SER A 126 -22.68 -5.17 -9.50
CA SER A 126 -23.89 -4.66 -10.18
C SER A 126 -24.33 -5.56 -11.32
N LEU A 127 -23.40 -6.06 -12.13
CA LEU A 127 -23.69 -6.98 -13.23
C LEU A 127 -24.30 -8.30 -12.71
N ILE A 128 -23.72 -8.87 -11.64
CA ILE A 128 -24.26 -10.08 -10.99
C ILE A 128 -25.67 -9.85 -10.46
N LEU A 129 -25.93 -8.71 -9.82
CA LEU A 129 -27.26 -8.38 -9.30
C LEU A 129 -28.29 -8.22 -10.42
N LEU A 130 -27.95 -7.54 -11.51
CA LEU A 130 -28.84 -7.34 -12.65
C LEU A 130 -29.17 -8.66 -13.36
N LEU A 131 -28.14 -9.44 -13.72
CA LEU A 131 -28.35 -10.71 -14.41
C LEU A 131 -29.03 -11.76 -13.51
N GLY A 132 -28.59 -11.82 -12.23
CA GLY A 132 -29.18 -12.72 -11.25
C GLY A 132 -30.63 -12.36 -10.93
N GLY A 133 -30.96 -11.10 -10.78
CA GLY A 133 -32.32 -10.61 -10.57
C GLY A 133 -33.20 -10.89 -11.78
N TYR A 134 -32.71 -10.64 -13.00
CA TYR A 134 -33.43 -10.97 -14.23
C TYR A 134 -33.72 -12.47 -14.33
N THR A 135 -32.72 -13.32 -14.12
CA THR A 135 -32.90 -14.79 -14.13
C THR A 135 -33.84 -15.25 -13.03
N TYR A 136 -33.80 -14.68 -11.84
CA TYR A 136 -34.68 -15.01 -10.72
C TYR A 136 -36.15 -14.79 -11.10
N THR A 137 -36.48 -13.71 -11.82
CA THR A 137 -37.86 -13.41 -12.26
C THR A 137 -38.36 -14.33 -13.38
N LYS A 138 -37.44 -14.88 -14.20
CA LYS A 138 -37.79 -15.73 -15.36
C LYS A 138 -37.81 -17.23 -15.03
N LEU A 139 -37.17 -17.66 -13.93
CA LEU A 139 -37.14 -19.07 -13.55
C LEU A 139 -38.51 -19.59 -13.11
N ASN A 140 -38.83 -20.79 -13.60
CA ASN A 140 -40.09 -21.49 -13.28
C ASN A 140 -40.15 -21.81 -11.75
N LYS A 141 -41.35 -21.86 -11.18
CA LYS A 141 -41.59 -22.11 -9.74
C LYS A 141 -41.00 -23.44 -9.24
N ASN A 142 -40.85 -24.42 -10.11
CA ASN A 142 -40.30 -25.74 -9.77
C ASN A 142 -38.78 -25.82 -9.76
N PHE A 143 -38.07 -24.73 -10.10
CA PHE A 143 -36.61 -24.71 -10.13
C PHE A 143 -36.07 -24.35 -8.75
N ASN A 144 -35.02 -25.08 -8.31
CA ASN A 144 -34.34 -24.74 -7.07
C ASN A 144 -33.60 -23.38 -7.20
N LYS A 145 -34.13 -22.36 -6.54
CA LYS A 145 -33.60 -20.99 -6.60
C LYS A 145 -32.45 -20.73 -5.62
N THR A 146 -32.12 -21.69 -4.77
CA THR A 146 -31.07 -21.53 -3.73
C THR A 146 -29.72 -21.09 -4.30
N PRO A 147 -29.17 -21.70 -5.38
CA PRO A 147 -27.91 -21.26 -5.93
C PRO A 147 -27.92 -19.81 -6.43
N LEU A 148 -29.07 -19.39 -6.99
CA LEU A 148 -29.24 -18.04 -7.49
C LEU A 148 -29.30 -17.00 -6.36
N VAL A 149 -29.94 -17.33 -5.24
CA VAL A 149 -29.95 -16.47 -4.04
C VAL A 149 -28.56 -16.31 -3.48
N ILE A 150 -27.78 -17.38 -3.43
CA ILE A 150 -26.37 -17.32 -3.00
C ILE A 150 -25.57 -16.38 -3.93
N LEU A 151 -25.73 -16.50 -5.24
CA LEU A 151 -25.04 -15.64 -6.22
C LEU A 151 -25.43 -14.17 -6.04
N LEU A 152 -26.70 -13.86 -5.78
CA LEU A 152 -27.16 -12.50 -5.50
C LEU A 152 -26.56 -11.94 -4.21
N LEU A 153 -26.41 -12.75 -3.16
CA LEU A 153 -25.75 -12.34 -1.92
C LEU A 153 -24.26 -12.01 -2.16
N VAL A 154 -23.57 -12.82 -2.98
CA VAL A 154 -22.17 -12.55 -3.35
C VAL A 154 -22.06 -11.24 -4.14
N GLY A 155 -22.97 -10.99 -5.09
CA GLY A 155 -23.02 -9.73 -5.83
C GLY A 155 -23.26 -8.53 -4.93
N LEU A 156 -24.17 -8.66 -3.96
CA LEU A 156 -24.44 -7.61 -2.97
C LEU A 156 -23.22 -7.32 -2.10
N MET A 157 -22.53 -8.35 -1.61
CA MET A 157 -21.27 -8.18 -0.86
C MET A 157 -20.20 -7.47 -1.68
N ALA A 158 -20.06 -7.79 -2.96
CA ALA A 158 -19.10 -7.12 -3.84
C ALA A 158 -19.42 -5.63 -4.00
N VAL A 159 -20.69 -5.25 -4.13
CA VAL A 159 -21.12 -3.83 -4.18
C VAL A 159 -20.81 -3.13 -2.86
N ILE A 160 -21.14 -3.73 -1.72
CA ILE A 160 -20.87 -3.16 -0.39
C ILE A 160 -19.36 -2.95 -0.20
N ASN A 161 -18.53 -3.94 -0.53
CA ASN A 161 -17.07 -3.82 -0.43
C ASN A 161 -16.51 -2.71 -1.33
N GLY A 162 -17.07 -2.56 -2.53
CA GLY A 162 -16.71 -1.46 -3.43
C GLY A 162 -17.10 -0.08 -2.88
N LEU A 163 -18.23 0.04 -2.22
CA LEU A 163 -18.71 1.30 -1.62
C LEU A 163 -17.94 1.66 -0.34
N THR A 164 -17.75 0.70 0.55
CA THR A 164 -17.12 0.93 1.87
C THR A 164 -15.60 0.96 1.82
N SER A 165 -15.01 0.58 0.69
CA SER A 165 -13.55 0.43 0.56
C SER A 165 -12.94 -0.59 1.53
N THR A 166 -13.75 -1.48 2.07
CA THR A 166 -13.33 -2.56 2.95
C THR A 166 -13.36 -3.88 2.19
N CYS A 167 -12.40 -4.76 2.45
CA CYS A 167 -12.45 -6.14 1.99
C CYS A 167 -12.90 -7.00 3.17
N THR A 168 -14.20 -7.24 3.26
CA THR A 168 -14.81 -8.02 4.37
C THR A 168 -14.14 -9.38 4.55
N MET A 169 -13.73 -10.03 3.45
CA MET A 169 -12.97 -11.30 3.51
C MET A 169 -11.60 -11.14 4.19
N SER A 170 -10.90 -10.02 3.98
CA SER A 170 -9.59 -9.81 4.61
C SER A 170 -9.71 -9.52 6.11
N GLU A 171 -10.81 -8.93 6.56
CA GLU A 171 -11.06 -8.72 7.99
C GLU A 171 -11.45 -10.01 8.71
N ILE A 172 -12.33 -10.81 8.11
CA ILE A 172 -12.72 -12.12 8.65
C ILE A 172 -11.50 -13.05 8.75
N LEU A 173 -10.63 -13.07 7.73
CA LEU A 173 -9.40 -13.89 7.76
C LEU A 173 -8.38 -13.39 8.79
N LYS A 174 -8.32 -12.10 9.05
CA LYS A 174 -7.44 -11.54 10.11
C LYS A 174 -7.87 -11.98 11.51
N ASP A 175 -9.16 -12.02 11.78
CA ASP A 175 -9.70 -12.44 13.07
C ASP A 175 -9.54 -13.95 13.32
N GLN A 176 -9.42 -14.77 12.28
CA GLN A 176 -9.19 -16.21 12.40
C GLN A 176 -7.72 -16.61 12.48
N LEU A 177 -6.80 -15.71 12.08
CA LEU A 177 -5.35 -15.97 12.04
C LEU A 177 -4.57 -15.32 13.21
N ASN A 178 -5.24 -14.63 14.11
CA ASN A 178 -4.72 -14.12 15.39
C ASN A 178 -5.15 -15.02 16.55
#